data_422fcd1106d9e11ae0b1f9069d35351e
#
_entry.id   422fcd1106d9e11ae0b1f9069d35351e
#
_cell.length_a   1.000
_cell.length_b   1.000
_cell.length_c   1.000
_cell.angle_alpha   90.00
_cell.angle_beta   90.00
_cell.angle_gamma   90.00
#
_symmetry.space_group_name_H-M   'P 1'
#
loop_
_entity.id
_entity.type
_entity.pdbx_description
1 polymer ?
#
loop_
_entity_poly.entity_id
_entity_poly.type
_entity_poly.pdbx_seq_one_letter_code
_entity_poly.pdbx_strand_id
1 'polypeptide(L)'
;MGRETAMRLPMRDLLDLRDRLGGFEWCDVTAATQQIRMVKSTAEIAKIRHICGIASNVFLSMKDWNLSGMPLAELFRSFKIAALKAGADDVSYLVGGAGPDGYTDIIAPPGERPLQKGDVLMLDTGCVWDGYFCDFDRNFAIVDACETAKEAHRKLYDATDAAMDILRPGIRACDLYTAMDSIIRPRGDMAGGDDVGRYGHGLGIQLTEPPSHTEWDTTEIKAGMVLTLEPSITYQANDGTDRLMVAEENILVTESGCELLTVRTSRELPVIA
;
A
#
# COMPACT_ATOMS: atom_id res chain seq x y z
N MET A 1 5.52 14.39 12.87
CA MET A 1 6.90 13.92 12.63
C MET A 1 6.78 12.55 11.99
N GLY A 2 7.21 12.39 10.76
CA GLY A 2 7.16 11.09 10.07
C GLY A 2 8.10 10.09 10.71
N ARG A 3 7.77 8.79 10.61
CA ARG A 3 8.66 7.69 11.05
C ARG A 3 10.01 7.72 10.34
N GLU A 4 10.10 8.44 9.23
CA GLU A 4 11.27 8.57 8.36
C GLU A 4 12.39 9.43 8.94
N THR A 5 12.08 10.25 9.95
CA THR A 5 13.07 11.15 10.60
C THR A 5 13.83 10.50 11.75
N ALA A 6 13.52 9.24 12.08
CA ALA A 6 14.20 8.54 13.16
C ALA A 6 15.62 8.14 12.76
N MET A 7 16.59 8.44 13.63
CA MET A 7 17.95 7.98 13.46
C MET A 7 18.00 6.44 13.64
N ARG A 8 18.51 5.74 12.62
CA ARG A 8 18.64 4.26 12.63
C ARG A 8 19.99 3.76 13.11
N LEU A 9 20.90 4.67 13.46
CA LEU A 9 22.18 4.32 14.06
C LEU A 9 22.00 4.05 15.56
N PRO A 10 22.52 2.92 16.11
CA PRO A 10 22.49 2.67 17.55
C PRO A 10 23.11 3.85 18.32
N MET A 11 22.51 4.21 19.45
CA MET A 11 22.94 5.37 20.23
C MET A 11 24.44 5.30 20.60
N ARG A 12 24.94 4.11 20.95
CA ARG A 12 26.35 3.91 21.30
C ARG A 12 27.28 4.22 20.13
N ASP A 13 26.92 3.73 18.93
CA ASP A 13 27.73 3.96 17.72
C ASP A 13 27.71 5.45 17.33
N LEU A 14 26.59 6.15 17.54
CA LEU A 14 26.53 7.59 17.35
C LEU A 14 27.46 8.33 18.30
N LEU A 15 27.47 7.96 19.59
CA LEU A 15 28.34 8.60 20.58
C LEU A 15 29.81 8.35 20.26
N ASP A 16 30.17 7.11 19.93
CA ASP A 16 31.53 6.73 19.54
C ASP A 16 31.95 7.49 18.26
N LEU A 17 31.06 7.61 17.28
CA LEU A 17 31.33 8.35 16.04
C LEU A 17 31.56 9.84 16.34
N ARG A 18 30.69 10.43 17.15
CA ARG A 18 30.81 11.84 17.56
C ARG A 18 32.16 12.11 18.28
N ASP A 19 32.54 11.22 19.20
CA ASP A 19 33.77 11.38 19.96
C ASP A 19 35.01 11.21 19.07
N ARG A 20 34.97 10.34 18.05
CA ARG A 20 36.06 10.14 17.07
C ARG A 20 36.18 11.27 16.06
N LEU A 21 35.03 11.87 15.68
CA LEU A 21 34.94 12.97 14.71
C LEU A 21 34.89 14.34 15.38
N GLY A 22 35.47 14.51 16.56
CA GLY A 22 35.45 15.76 17.31
C GLY A 22 35.79 16.98 16.46
N GLY A 23 35.09 18.12 16.69
CA GLY A 23 35.32 19.38 15.97
C GLY A 23 34.42 19.61 14.74
N PHE A 24 33.47 18.72 14.47
CA PHE A 24 32.45 18.90 13.42
C PHE A 24 31.14 19.45 13.99
N GLU A 25 30.48 20.29 13.21
CA GLU A 25 29.10 20.67 13.45
C GLU A 25 28.16 19.64 12.80
N TRP A 26 27.22 19.13 13.57
CA TRP A 26 26.23 18.18 13.09
C TRP A 26 24.99 18.92 12.62
N CYS A 27 24.59 18.70 11.37
CA CYS A 27 23.36 19.26 10.84
C CYS A 27 22.41 18.15 10.36
N ASP A 28 21.11 18.36 10.54
CA ASP A 28 20.07 17.48 10.01
C ASP A 28 19.81 17.80 8.52
N VAL A 29 20.06 16.82 7.65
CA VAL A 29 19.81 16.93 6.20
C VAL A 29 18.60 16.10 5.75
N THR A 30 17.80 15.60 6.70
CA THR A 30 16.65 14.72 6.42
C THR A 30 15.71 15.33 5.39
N ALA A 31 15.29 16.58 5.60
CA ALA A 31 14.36 17.26 4.69
C ALA A 31 14.91 17.38 3.25
N ALA A 32 16.19 17.77 3.12
CA ALA A 32 16.83 17.87 1.81
C ALA A 32 16.93 16.52 1.10
N THR A 33 17.31 15.47 1.85
CA THR A 33 17.39 14.10 1.33
C THR A 33 16.02 13.59 0.88
N GLN A 34 14.97 13.81 1.67
CA GLN A 34 13.60 13.43 1.32
C GLN A 34 13.12 14.16 0.06
N GLN A 35 13.38 15.47 -0.07
CA GLN A 35 13.01 16.24 -1.26
C GLN A 35 13.68 15.70 -2.54
N ILE A 36 14.95 15.32 -2.46
CA ILE A 36 15.67 14.75 -3.61
C ILE A 36 15.06 13.39 -3.99
N ARG A 37 14.72 12.55 -3.00
CA ARG A 37 14.20 11.20 -3.22
C ARG A 37 12.74 11.17 -3.68
N MET A 38 11.94 12.20 -3.37
CA MET A 38 10.53 12.25 -3.77
C MET A 38 10.36 12.18 -5.29
N VAL A 39 11.20 12.87 -6.06
CA VAL A 39 11.16 12.85 -7.52
C VAL A 39 12.17 11.85 -8.06
N LYS A 40 11.68 10.80 -8.67
CA LYS A 40 12.47 9.67 -9.18
C LYS A 40 13.03 9.99 -10.57
N SER A 41 14.26 9.59 -10.80
CA SER A 41 14.84 9.55 -12.14
C SER A 41 14.20 8.47 -13.01
N THR A 42 14.38 8.54 -14.32
CA THR A 42 13.88 7.52 -15.26
C THR A 42 14.40 6.11 -14.91
N ALA A 43 15.64 5.98 -14.42
CA ALA A 43 16.22 4.71 -14.03
C ALA A 43 15.53 4.13 -12.77
N GLU A 44 15.23 4.97 -11.79
CA GLU A 44 14.51 4.57 -10.56
C GLU A 44 13.07 4.15 -10.89
N ILE A 45 12.37 4.91 -11.74
CA ILE A 45 11.02 4.57 -12.22
C ILE A 45 11.02 3.21 -12.92
N ALA A 46 12.02 2.93 -13.75
CA ALA A 46 12.12 1.64 -14.44
C ALA A 46 12.25 0.46 -13.45
N LYS A 47 12.99 0.64 -12.36
CA LYS A 47 13.12 -0.37 -11.29
C LYS A 47 11.81 -0.60 -10.55
N ILE A 48 11.13 0.47 -10.16
CA ILE A 48 9.83 0.37 -9.46
C ILE A 48 8.80 -0.28 -10.38
N ARG A 49 8.74 0.11 -11.66
CA ARG A 49 7.87 -0.50 -12.67
C ARG A 49 8.13 -2.01 -12.79
N HIS A 50 9.39 -2.41 -12.78
CA HIS A 50 9.78 -3.82 -12.89
C HIS A 50 9.26 -4.63 -11.70
N ILE A 51 9.49 -4.16 -10.47
CA ILE A 51 9.02 -4.88 -9.27
C ILE A 51 7.49 -4.88 -9.15
N CYS A 52 6.81 -3.79 -9.52
CA CYS A 52 5.34 -3.75 -9.62
C CYS A 52 4.83 -4.81 -10.61
N GLY A 53 5.50 -5.00 -11.74
CA GLY A 53 5.17 -6.04 -12.72
C GLY A 53 5.35 -7.45 -12.18
N ILE A 54 6.45 -7.72 -11.46
CA ILE A 54 6.69 -9.01 -10.80
C ILE A 54 5.58 -9.31 -9.80
N ALA A 55 5.33 -8.42 -8.85
CA ALA A 55 4.31 -8.62 -7.81
C ALA A 55 2.90 -8.75 -8.41
N SER A 56 2.56 -7.93 -9.42
CA SER A 56 1.28 -8.03 -10.14
C SER A 56 1.09 -9.40 -10.79
N ASN A 57 2.13 -9.96 -11.42
CA ASN A 57 2.06 -11.29 -12.02
C ASN A 57 1.85 -12.40 -10.98
N VAL A 58 2.43 -12.24 -9.78
CA VAL A 58 2.19 -13.18 -8.69
C VAL A 58 0.74 -13.11 -8.24
N PHE A 59 0.19 -11.93 -8.01
CA PHE A 59 -1.24 -11.78 -7.68
C PHE A 59 -2.15 -12.36 -8.77
N LEU A 60 -1.86 -12.12 -10.04
CA LEU A 60 -2.64 -12.68 -11.16
C LEU A 60 -2.59 -14.20 -11.20
N SER A 61 -1.49 -14.81 -10.76
CA SER A 61 -1.36 -16.28 -10.73
C SER A 61 -2.16 -16.93 -9.60
N MET A 62 -2.55 -16.17 -8.56
CA MET A 62 -3.28 -16.70 -7.40
C MET A 62 -4.65 -17.31 -7.77
N LYS A 63 -5.25 -16.88 -8.88
CA LYS A 63 -6.48 -17.51 -9.41
C LYS A 63 -6.32 -19.01 -9.73
N ASP A 64 -5.09 -19.44 -10.00
CA ASP A 64 -4.76 -20.83 -10.32
C ASP A 64 -4.32 -21.62 -9.08
N TRP A 65 -4.31 -21.00 -7.92
CA TRP A 65 -3.95 -21.63 -6.65
C TRP A 65 -5.22 -22.17 -5.97
N ASN A 66 -5.13 -23.36 -5.42
CA ASN A 66 -6.22 -23.92 -4.62
C ASN A 66 -6.18 -23.31 -3.22
N LEU A 67 -6.86 -22.18 -3.03
CA LEU A 67 -6.82 -21.42 -1.76
C LEU A 67 -7.82 -21.95 -0.73
N SER A 68 -8.92 -22.59 -1.16
CA SER A 68 -9.92 -23.13 -0.23
C SER A 68 -9.31 -24.22 0.64
N GLY A 69 -9.34 -24.05 1.96
CA GLY A 69 -8.71 -24.94 2.93
C GLY A 69 -7.23 -24.69 3.19
N MET A 70 -6.58 -23.78 2.46
CA MET A 70 -5.18 -23.41 2.70
C MET A 70 -5.08 -22.50 3.92
N PRO A 71 -4.19 -22.77 4.91
CA PRO A 71 -3.90 -21.84 5.98
C PRO A 71 -3.28 -20.54 5.46
N LEU A 72 -3.62 -19.40 6.08
CA LEU A 72 -3.08 -18.10 5.69
C LEU A 72 -1.53 -18.09 5.77
N ALA A 73 -0.94 -18.76 6.75
CA ALA A 73 0.51 -18.89 6.90
C ALA A 73 1.16 -19.63 5.70
N GLU A 74 0.50 -20.63 5.15
CA GLU A 74 0.96 -21.32 3.96
C GLU A 74 0.83 -20.45 2.70
N LEU A 75 -0.26 -19.71 2.58
CA LEU A 75 -0.47 -18.76 1.49
C LEU A 75 0.62 -17.70 1.47
N PHE A 76 0.95 -17.10 2.62
CA PHE A 76 2.04 -16.13 2.72
C PHE A 76 3.39 -16.70 2.27
N ARG A 77 3.69 -17.94 2.69
CA ARG A 77 4.91 -18.63 2.25
C ARG A 77 4.91 -18.87 0.74
N SER A 78 3.78 -19.31 0.20
CA SER A 78 3.61 -19.57 -1.23
C SER A 78 3.77 -18.30 -2.06
N PHE A 79 3.20 -17.18 -1.60
CA PHE A 79 3.35 -15.87 -2.23
C PHE A 79 4.83 -15.43 -2.26
N LYS A 80 5.53 -15.50 -1.12
CA LYS A 80 6.96 -15.17 -1.06
C LYS A 80 7.80 -16.02 -2.01
N ILE A 81 7.55 -17.34 -2.05
CA ILE A 81 8.25 -18.25 -2.96
C ILE A 81 7.97 -17.87 -4.42
N ALA A 82 6.72 -17.55 -4.77
CA ALA A 82 6.35 -17.16 -6.12
C ALA A 82 7.03 -15.85 -6.53
N ALA A 83 7.05 -14.83 -5.67
CA ALA A 83 7.69 -13.55 -5.93
C ALA A 83 9.22 -13.70 -6.16
N LEU A 84 9.90 -14.45 -5.29
CA LEU A 84 11.33 -14.73 -5.45
C LEU A 84 11.62 -15.52 -6.73
N LYS A 85 10.80 -16.52 -7.08
CA LYS A 85 10.92 -17.26 -8.36
C LYS A 85 10.67 -16.38 -9.58
N ALA A 86 9.79 -15.38 -9.46
CA ALA A 86 9.51 -14.41 -10.54
C ALA A 86 10.58 -13.34 -10.71
N GLY A 87 11.59 -13.30 -9.80
CA GLY A 87 12.76 -12.42 -9.90
C GLY A 87 12.79 -11.25 -8.93
N ALA A 88 11.92 -11.20 -7.92
CA ALA A 88 12.11 -10.28 -6.81
C ALA A 88 13.37 -10.63 -6.02
N ASP A 89 14.11 -9.64 -5.57
CA ASP A 89 15.28 -9.85 -4.71
C ASP A 89 14.86 -10.20 -3.28
N ASP A 90 13.75 -9.63 -2.82
CA ASP A 90 13.19 -9.86 -1.49
C ASP A 90 11.68 -9.56 -1.45
N VAL A 91 11.00 -10.13 -0.46
CA VAL A 91 9.65 -9.76 -0.03
C VAL A 91 9.75 -9.24 1.40
N SER A 92 10.23 -8.01 1.51
CA SER A 92 10.57 -7.38 2.79
C SER A 92 9.35 -7.04 3.63
N TYR A 93 8.19 -6.88 2.99
CA TYR A 93 6.91 -6.65 3.63
C TYR A 93 5.86 -7.57 3.00
N LEU A 94 5.13 -8.28 3.82
CA LEU A 94 3.95 -9.04 3.44
C LEU A 94 3.08 -9.17 4.68
N VAL A 95 1.92 -8.56 4.61
CA VAL A 95 0.88 -8.61 5.63
C VAL A 95 -0.44 -8.97 5.00
N GLY A 96 -1.47 -9.17 5.80
CA GLY A 96 -2.80 -9.44 5.29
C GLY A 96 -3.71 -10.03 6.33
N GLY A 97 -4.94 -10.23 5.93
CA GLY A 97 -5.97 -10.80 6.76
C GLY A 97 -6.99 -11.58 5.95
N ALA A 98 -7.68 -12.49 6.61
CA ALA A 98 -8.80 -13.19 6.01
C ALA A 98 -9.83 -13.56 7.09
N GLY A 99 -11.10 -13.44 6.74
CA GLY A 99 -12.19 -13.85 7.62
C GLY A 99 -13.55 -13.80 6.95
N PRO A 100 -14.57 -14.35 7.63
CA PRO A 100 -15.94 -14.31 7.14
C PRO A 100 -16.38 -12.87 6.86
N ASP A 101 -16.85 -12.64 5.67
CA ASP A 101 -17.31 -11.34 5.18
C ASP A 101 -16.27 -10.20 5.25
N GLY A 102 -15.01 -10.46 5.65
CA GLY A 102 -13.95 -9.45 5.75
C GLY A 102 -12.93 -9.74 6.84
N TYR A 103 -12.00 -8.82 7.02
CA TYR A 103 -10.94 -8.87 8.03
C TYR A 103 -11.07 -7.66 8.98
N THR A 104 -10.41 -7.75 10.14
CA THR A 104 -10.44 -6.71 11.18
C THR A 104 -9.10 -6.03 11.41
N ASP A 105 -8.04 -6.57 10.80
CA ASP A 105 -6.67 -6.07 10.93
C ASP A 105 -5.95 -6.24 9.60
N ILE A 106 -5.29 -5.17 9.14
CA ILE A 106 -4.56 -5.13 7.85
C ILE A 106 -3.08 -5.45 8.00
N ILE A 107 -2.57 -5.52 9.24
CA ILE A 107 -1.15 -5.77 9.52
C ILE A 107 -0.94 -7.01 10.40
N ALA A 108 -1.95 -7.85 10.57
CA ALA A 108 -1.83 -9.06 11.36
C ALA A 108 -0.82 -10.05 10.77
N PRO A 109 -0.08 -10.78 11.62
CA PRO A 109 0.72 -11.90 11.15
C PRO A 109 -0.21 -13.02 10.66
N PRO A 110 0.26 -13.85 9.69
CA PRO A 110 -0.54 -14.92 9.13
C PRO A 110 -0.84 -16.00 10.19
N GLY A 111 -2.12 -16.37 10.31
CA GLY A 111 -2.59 -17.42 11.21
C GLY A 111 -2.69 -18.79 10.53
N GLU A 112 -2.94 -19.82 11.36
CA GLU A 112 -3.11 -21.21 10.90
C GLU A 112 -4.56 -21.55 10.52
N ARG A 113 -5.51 -20.59 10.64
CA ARG A 113 -6.89 -20.80 10.22
C ARG A 113 -6.95 -21.03 8.71
N PRO A 114 -7.56 -22.14 8.25
CA PRO A 114 -7.75 -22.37 6.82
C PRO A 114 -8.74 -21.37 6.24
N LEU A 115 -8.46 -20.93 5.00
CA LEU A 115 -9.40 -20.13 4.20
C LEU A 115 -10.66 -20.93 3.91
N GLN A 116 -11.82 -20.29 4.05
CA GLN A 116 -13.12 -20.92 3.88
C GLN A 116 -13.99 -20.13 2.91
N LYS A 117 -14.97 -20.80 2.33
CA LYS A 117 -16.01 -20.15 1.54
C LYS A 117 -16.65 -19.00 2.33
N GLY A 118 -16.75 -17.84 1.72
CA GLY A 118 -17.30 -16.62 2.33
C GLY A 118 -16.25 -15.75 3.01
N ASP A 119 -14.98 -16.17 3.06
CA ASP A 119 -13.91 -15.31 3.52
C ASP A 119 -13.59 -14.23 2.47
N VAL A 120 -13.27 -13.05 2.94
CA VAL A 120 -12.55 -12.04 2.14
C VAL A 120 -11.10 -12.04 2.59
N LEU A 121 -10.22 -12.31 1.66
CA LEU A 121 -8.77 -12.34 1.82
C LEU A 121 -8.18 -11.02 1.33
N MET A 122 -7.23 -10.45 2.06
CA MET A 122 -6.35 -9.39 1.60
C MET A 122 -4.90 -9.84 1.80
N LEU A 123 -4.07 -9.59 0.80
CA LEU A 123 -2.62 -9.60 0.90
C LEU A 123 -2.08 -8.25 0.46
N ASP A 124 -1.18 -7.70 1.26
CA ASP A 124 -0.47 -6.46 0.99
C ASP A 124 1.04 -6.74 1.01
N THR A 125 1.73 -6.30 -0.05
CA THR A 125 3.12 -6.68 -0.29
C THR A 125 4.03 -5.53 -0.66
N GLY A 126 5.18 -5.48 0.01
CA GLY A 126 6.34 -4.67 -0.35
C GLY A 126 7.47 -5.56 -0.90
N CYS A 127 7.37 -6.00 -2.15
CA CYS A 127 8.45 -6.69 -2.84
C CYS A 127 9.57 -5.70 -3.21
N VAL A 128 10.81 -6.20 -3.28
CA VAL A 128 12.01 -5.40 -3.58
C VAL A 128 12.74 -5.95 -4.79
N TRP A 129 13.20 -5.06 -5.67
CA TRP A 129 14.14 -5.35 -6.73
C TRP A 129 15.14 -4.22 -6.89
N ASP A 130 16.44 -4.57 -6.89
CA ASP A 130 17.57 -3.63 -6.99
C ASP A 130 17.44 -2.42 -6.04
N GLY A 131 16.98 -2.72 -4.79
CA GLY A 131 16.82 -1.77 -3.70
C GLY A 131 15.55 -0.90 -3.75
N TYR A 132 14.65 -1.08 -4.73
CA TYR A 132 13.40 -0.34 -4.86
C TYR A 132 12.19 -1.20 -4.53
N PHE A 133 11.21 -0.60 -3.86
CA PHE A 133 9.98 -1.24 -3.42
C PHE A 133 8.86 -1.08 -4.44
N CYS A 134 7.92 -2.06 -4.49
CA CYS A 134 6.51 -1.82 -4.73
C CYS A 134 5.77 -1.87 -3.40
N ASP A 135 4.56 -1.33 -3.35
CA ASP A 135 3.68 -1.37 -2.17
C ASP A 135 2.23 -1.33 -2.60
N PHE A 136 1.57 -2.49 -2.59
CA PHE A 136 0.16 -2.57 -2.95
C PHE A 136 -0.50 -3.86 -2.49
N ASP A 137 -1.78 -3.78 -2.25
CA ASP A 137 -2.62 -4.91 -1.85
C ASP A 137 -3.50 -5.46 -2.97
N ARG A 138 -4.07 -6.64 -2.69
CA ARG A 138 -5.19 -7.21 -3.45
C ARG A 138 -6.16 -7.94 -2.54
N ASN A 139 -7.44 -7.68 -2.80
CA ASN A 139 -8.55 -8.33 -2.12
C ASN A 139 -9.19 -9.41 -2.99
N PHE A 140 -9.59 -10.53 -2.37
CA PHE A 140 -10.22 -11.66 -3.04
C PHE A 140 -11.35 -12.24 -2.18
N ALA A 141 -12.46 -12.60 -2.82
CA ALA A 141 -13.49 -13.41 -2.20
C ALA A 141 -13.14 -14.90 -2.37
N ILE A 142 -13.18 -15.68 -1.30
CA ILE A 142 -13.00 -17.12 -1.37
C ILE A 142 -14.36 -17.76 -1.68
N VAL A 143 -14.53 -18.18 -2.94
CA VAL A 143 -15.74 -18.74 -3.54
C VAL A 143 -16.88 -17.73 -3.65
N ASP A 144 -17.13 -16.91 -2.65
CA ASP A 144 -18.16 -15.86 -2.61
C ASP A 144 -17.85 -14.86 -1.48
N ALA A 145 -18.55 -13.73 -1.47
CA ALA A 145 -18.53 -12.73 -0.40
C ALA A 145 -19.90 -12.11 -0.23
N CYS A 146 -20.18 -11.53 0.93
CA CYS A 146 -21.41 -10.79 1.19
C CYS A 146 -21.50 -9.53 0.31
N GLU A 147 -22.71 -9.00 0.14
CA GLU A 147 -22.93 -7.84 -0.72
C GLU A 147 -22.28 -6.58 -0.17
N THR A 148 -22.24 -6.41 1.16
CA THR A 148 -21.57 -5.26 1.78
C THR A 148 -20.06 -5.24 1.53
N ALA A 149 -19.38 -6.41 1.50
CA ALA A 149 -17.97 -6.52 1.10
C ALA A 149 -17.77 -6.15 -0.38
N LYS A 150 -18.65 -6.61 -1.26
CA LYS A 150 -18.61 -6.24 -2.69
C LYS A 150 -18.82 -4.75 -2.90
N GLU A 151 -19.74 -4.14 -2.15
CA GLU A 151 -19.98 -2.68 -2.16
C GLU A 151 -18.78 -1.91 -1.62
N ALA A 152 -18.15 -2.38 -0.53
CA ALA A 152 -16.94 -1.78 0.01
C ALA A 152 -15.80 -1.78 -1.03
N HIS A 153 -15.59 -2.91 -1.71
CA HIS A 153 -14.59 -3.01 -2.78
C HIS A 153 -14.88 -2.03 -3.94
N ARG A 154 -16.14 -1.94 -4.40
CA ARG A 154 -16.52 -0.97 -5.44
C ARG A 154 -16.26 0.47 -5.01
N LYS A 155 -16.57 0.83 -3.75
CA LYS A 155 -16.28 2.18 -3.23
C LYS A 155 -14.79 2.49 -3.20
N LEU A 156 -13.96 1.54 -2.77
CA LEU A 156 -12.50 1.72 -2.77
C LEU A 156 -11.95 1.87 -4.19
N TYR A 157 -12.48 1.09 -5.13
CA TYR A 157 -12.14 1.22 -6.55
C TYR A 157 -12.50 2.62 -7.07
N ASP A 158 -13.71 3.10 -6.80
CA ASP A 158 -14.17 4.43 -7.21
C ASP A 158 -13.38 5.56 -6.51
N ALA A 159 -12.94 5.35 -5.25
CA ALA A 159 -12.09 6.31 -4.53
C ALA A 159 -10.70 6.44 -5.18
N THR A 160 -10.06 5.32 -5.55
CA THR A 160 -8.78 5.38 -6.28
C THR A 160 -8.94 6.01 -7.66
N ASP A 161 -10.06 5.79 -8.38
CA ASP A 161 -10.37 6.49 -9.64
C ASP A 161 -10.48 8.00 -9.42
N ALA A 162 -11.20 8.45 -8.40
CA ALA A 162 -11.35 9.88 -8.10
C ALA A 162 -10.00 10.56 -7.82
N ALA A 163 -9.06 9.87 -7.17
CA ALA A 163 -7.71 10.39 -6.97
C ALA A 163 -6.91 10.43 -8.29
N MET A 164 -6.96 9.37 -9.10
CA MET A 164 -6.27 9.32 -10.40
C MET A 164 -6.78 10.38 -11.37
N ASP A 165 -8.07 10.68 -11.36
CA ASP A 165 -8.69 11.69 -12.24
C ASP A 165 -8.15 13.11 -12.01
N ILE A 166 -7.78 13.43 -10.76
CA ILE A 166 -7.23 14.75 -10.42
C ILE A 166 -5.71 14.78 -10.40
N LEU A 167 -5.05 13.60 -10.36
CA LEU A 167 -3.62 13.48 -10.14
C LEU A 167 -2.81 14.03 -11.32
N ARG A 168 -2.13 15.13 -11.08
CA ARG A 168 -1.22 15.80 -12.02
C ARG A 168 -0.23 16.67 -11.24
N PRO A 169 0.88 17.10 -11.85
CA PRO A 169 1.78 18.07 -11.21
C PRO A 169 1.05 19.37 -10.81
N GLY A 170 1.41 19.91 -9.64
CA GLY A 170 0.90 21.16 -9.10
C GLY A 170 -0.27 21.02 -8.11
N ILE A 171 -0.92 19.86 -7.99
CA ILE A 171 -1.85 19.62 -6.89
C ILE A 171 -1.09 19.29 -5.61
N ARG A 172 -1.76 19.25 -4.47
CA ARG A 172 -1.18 18.92 -3.16
C ARG A 172 -1.55 17.50 -2.73
N ALA A 173 -0.76 16.90 -1.85
CA ALA A 173 -1.03 15.58 -1.29
C ALA A 173 -2.40 15.51 -0.58
N CYS A 174 -2.80 16.58 0.14
CA CYS A 174 -4.12 16.68 0.76
C CYS A 174 -5.29 16.74 -0.24
N ASP A 175 -5.05 17.15 -1.49
CA ASP A 175 -6.10 17.16 -2.52
C ASP A 175 -6.45 15.71 -2.93
N LEU A 176 -5.46 14.79 -2.94
CA LEU A 176 -5.68 13.36 -3.17
C LEU A 176 -6.46 12.73 -2.01
N TYR A 177 -6.09 13.05 -0.76
CA TYR A 177 -6.85 12.64 0.41
C TYR A 177 -8.32 13.07 0.28
N THR A 178 -8.57 14.34 -0.01
CA THR A 178 -9.91 14.90 -0.13
C THR A 178 -10.73 14.22 -1.23
N ALA A 179 -10.10 13.92 -2.38
CA ALA A 179 -10.78 13.23 -3.47
C ALA A 179 -11.25 11.83 -3.05
N MET A 180 -10.37 11.03 -2.46
CA MET A 180 -10.71 9.68 -1.98
C MET A 180 -11.73 9.72 -0.84
N ASP A 181 -11.53 10.63 0.13
CA ASP A 181 -12.41 10.78 1.28
C ASP A 181 -13.85 11.14 0.90
N SER A 182 -14.03 11.93 -0.14
CA SER A 182 -15.35 12.30 -0.65
C SER A 182 -16.20 11.12 -1.13
N ILE A 183 -15.53 10.02 -1.55
CA ILE A 183 -16.18 8.77 -1.96
C ILE A 183 -16.39 7.84 -0.75
N ILE A 184 -15.36 7.73 0.11
CA ILE A 184 -15.38 6.84 1.28
C ILE A 184 -16.36 7.34 2.33
N ARG A 185 -16.32 8.64 2.65
CA ARG A 185 -17.14 9.29 3.68
C ARG A 185 -18.00 10.43 3.05
N PRO A 186 -19.11 10.11 2.35
CA PRO A 186 -20.01 11.14 1.88
C PRO A 186 -20.54 11.96 3.08
N ARG A 187 -20.68 13.27 2.89
CA ARG A 187 -20.98 14.30 3.90
C ARG A 187 -21.91 13.83 5.02
N GLY A 188 -21.39 13.82 6.25
CA GLY A 188 -22.17 13.55 7.48
C GLY A 188 -21.67 12.35 8.29
N ASP A 189 -20.86 11.48 7.73
CA ASP A 189 -20.29 10.36 8.46
C ASP A 189 -19.05 10.84 9.23
N MET A 190 -19.13 10.80 10.56
CA MET A 190 -17.98 11.06 11.43
C MET A 190 -16.94 9.95 11.22
N ALA A 191 -15.66 10.28 11.25
CA ALA A 191 -14.58 9.31 11.25
C ALA A 191 -14.82 8.25 12.33
N GLY A 192 -15.25 7.06 11.93
CA GLY A 192 -15.25 5.87 12.79
C GLY A 192 -13.80 5.38 12.86
N GLY A 193 -13.31 5.09 14.08
CA GLY A 193 -11.93 4.75 14.39
C GLY A 193 -11.28 3.69 13.50
N ASP A 194 -9.97 3.53 13.64
CA ASP A 194 -9.07 2.60 12.95
C ASP A 194 -8.62 2.99 11.53
N ASP A 195 -8.85 4.24 11.12
CA ASP A 195 -8.21 4.84 9.95
C ASP A 195 -6.69 4.99 10.22
N VAL A 196 -5.87 4.53 9.28
CA VAL A 196 -4.40 4.71 9.31
C VAL A 196 -4.02 6.21 9.29
N GLY A 197 -5.03 7.09 9.15
CA GLY A 197 -4.90 8.55 9.15
C GLY A 197 -4.35 9.11 7.83
N ARG A 198 -4.21 8.27 6.80
CA ARG A 198 -3.78 8.65 5.45
C ARG A 198 -4.35 7.70 4.41
N TYR A 199 -4.46 8.16 3.17
CA TYR A 199 -4.86 7.36 2.01
C TYR A 199 -3.75 7.20 0.98
N GLY A 200 -2.52 6.94 1.46
CA GLY A 200 -1.35 6.66 0.65
C GLY A 200 -0.14 7.52 0.98
N HIS A 201 0.94 7.27 0.28
CA HIS A 201 2.25 7.88 0.51
C HIS A 201 3.15 7.80 -0.73
N GLY A 202 4.33 8.40 -0.67
CA GLY A 202 5.41 8.17 -1.64
C GLY A 202 6.11 6.84 -1.37
N LEU A 203 6.69 6.24 -2.40
CA LEU A 203 7.52 5.06 -2.27
C LEU A 203 8.77 5.14 -3.14
N GLY A 204 9.79 4.33 -2.83
CA GLY A 204 11.04 4.31 -3.58
C GLY A 204 12.04 3.30 -3.02
N ILE A 205 13.16 3.77 -2.47
CA ILE A 205 14.12 2.92 -1.75
C ILE A 205 13.69 2.62 -0.30
N GLN A 206 12.58 3.20 0.13
CA GLN A 206 11.83 2.81 1.32
C GLN A 206 10.40 2.50 0.92
N LEU A 207 9.77 1.58 1.66
CA LEU A 207 8.37 1.23 1.48
C LEU A 207 7.50 2.47 1.61
N THR A 208 7.74 3.27 2.64
CA THR A 208 7.04 4.53 2.90
C THR A 208 8.00 5.70 2.81
N GLU A 209 7.72 6.64 1.91
CA GLU A 209 8.42 7.91 1.74
C GLU A 209 7.42 9.07 1.74
N PRO A 210 7.88 10.34 1.96
CA PRO A 210 7.02 11.49 1.68
C PRO A 210 6.63 11.57 0.18
N PRO A 211 5.49 12.23 -0.13
CA PRO A 211 4.50 12.83 0.77
C PRO A 211 3.59 11.78 1.40
N SER A 212 2.74 12.19 2.36
CA SER A 212 1.64 11.37 2.88
C SER A 212 0.29 11.99 2.48
N HIS A 213 -0.62 11.20 1.93
CA HIS A 213 -1.95 11.69 1.55
C HIS A 213 -2.83 11.79 2.79
N THR A 214 -2.64 12.88 3.55
CA THR A 214 -3.39 13.23 4.75
C THR A 214 -4.11 14.56 4.53
N GLU A 215 -5.10 14.86 5.35
CA GLU A 215 -5.84 16.12 5.30
C GLU A 215 -4.95 17.37 5.38
N TRP A 216 -3.79 17.27 6.03
CA TRP A 216 -2.91 18.41 6.33
C TRP A 216 -1.59 18.44 5.53
N ASP A 217 -1.27 17.43 4.72
CA ASP A 217 -0.03 17.45 3.92
C ASP A 217 -0.20 18.30 2.67
N THR A 218 0.42 19.47 2.69
CA THR A 218 0.37 20.44 1.59
C THR A 218 1.53 20.29 0.59
N THR A 219 2.29 19.20 0.65
CA THR A 219 3.37 18.91 -0.29
C THR A 219 2.86 18.94 -1.73
N GLU A 220 3.49 19.76 -2.57
CA GLU A 220 3.16 19.84 -3.99
C GLU A 220 3.59 18.57 -4.72
N ILE A 221 2.66 17.98 -5.47
CA ILE A 221 2.90 16.81 -6.31
C ILE A 221 3.66 17.24 -7.57
N LYS A 222 4.68 16.48 -7.93
CA LYS A 222 5.56 16.77 -9.09
C LYS A 222 5.64 15.55 -10.01
N ALA A 223 5.85 15.81 -11.29
CA ALA A 223 6.17 14.76 -12.26
C ALA A 223 7.41 13.96 -11.79
N GLY A 224 7.40 12.66 -12.02
CA GLY A 224 8.44 11.74 -11.54
C GLY A 224 8.25 11.24 -10.10
N MET A 225 7.28 11.74 -9.34
CA MET A 225 6.90 11.10 -8.06
C MET A 225 6.25 9.75 -8.32
N VAL A 226 6.56 8.78 -7.47
CA VAL A 226 5.84 7.50 -7.40
C VAL A 226 5.13 7.46 -6.07
N LEU A 227 3.83 7.22 -6.11
CA LEU A 227 2.91 7.32 -4.97
C LEU A 227 2.12 6.03 -4.84
N THR A 228 1.66 5.74 -3.62
CA THR A 228 0.54 4.81 -3.41
C THR A 228 -0.76 5.59 -3.33
N LEU A 229 -1.87 4.98 -3.76
CA LEU A 229 -3.23 5.42 -3.46
C LEU A 229 -3.87 4.29 -2.66
N GLU A 230 -4.12 4.52 -1.37
CA GLU A 230 -4.43 3.48 -0.38
C GLU A 230 -5.64 3.87 0.49
N PRO A 231 -6.84 4.08 -0.10
CA PRO A 231 -8.03 4.33 0.69
C PRO A 231 -8.44 3.08 1.46
N SER A 232 -9.01 3.28 2.65
CA SER A 232 -9.58 2.23 3.49
C SER A 232 -11.03 2.55 3.86
N ILE A 233 -11.82 1.52 4.13
CA ILE A 233 -13.23 1.63 4.53
C ILE A 233 -13.57 0.62 5.60
N THR A 234 -14.36 1.05 6.60
CA THR A 234 -15.03 0.16 7.55
C THR A 234 -16.46 -0.10 7.06
N TYR A 235 -16.89 -1.35 7.07
CA TYR A 235 -18.24 -1.77 6.70
C TYR A 235 -18.75 -2.86 7.63
N GLN A 236 -20.06 -3.08 7.65
CA GLN A 236 -20.66 -4.13 8.48
C GLN A 236 -20.81 -5.44 7.72
N ALA A 237 -20.32 -6.53 8.32
CA ALA A 237 -20.58 -7.89 7.88
C ALA A 237 -22.04 -8.30 8.09
N ASN A 238 -22.44 -9.47 7.57
CA ASN A 238 -23.79 -10.00 7.74
C ASN A 238 -24.19 -10.23 9.19
N ASP A 239 -23.23 -10.48 10.07
CA ASP A 239 -23.44 -10.66 11.52
C ASP A 239 -23.51 -9.34 12.31
N GLY A 240 -23.40 -8.20 11.63
CA GLY A 240 -23.40 -6.86 12.21
C GLY A 240 -22.08 -6.44 12.84
N THR A 241 -21.01 -7.22 12.69
CA THR A 241 -19.67 -6.83 13.15
C THR A 241 -18.96 -5.98 12.11
N ASP A 242 -18.08 -5.08 12.57
CA ASP A 242 -17.29 -4.24 11.69
C ASP A 242 -16.16 -5.04 11.01
N ARG A 243 -15.95 -4.74 9.74
CA ARG A 243 -14.84 -5.25 8.93
C ARG A 243 -14.13 -4.10 8.27
N LEU A 244 -12.85 -4.31 7.97
CA LEU A 244 -12.02 -3.39 7.20
C LEU A 244 -11.84 -3.90 5.77
N MET A 245 -11.66 -2.97 4.85
CA MET A 245 -11.10 -3.24 3.53
C MET A 245 -10.19 -2.08 3.14
N VAL A 246 -9.07 -2.39 2.51
CA VAL A 246 -8.13 -1.43 1.92
C VAL A 246 -7.96 -1.80 0.45
N ALA A 247 -7.65 -0.84 -0.40
CA ALA A 247 -7.23 -1.07 -1.78
C ALA A 247 -6.07 -0.16 -2.08
N GLU A 248 -5.00 -0.71 -2.65
CA GLU A 248 -3.77 0.04 -2.88
C GLU A 248 -3.21 -0.18 -4.28
N GLU A 249 -2.78 0.93 -4.90
CA GLU A 249 -2.17 0.96 -6.22
C GLU A 249 -0.90 1.79 -6.21
N ASN A 250 0.10 1.40 -7.01
CA ASN A 250 1.29 2.24 -7.26
C ASN A 250 1.12 3.05 -8.53
N ILE A 251 1.33 4.36 -8.42
CA ILE A 251 1.07 5.36 -9.45
C ILE A 251 2.31 6.18 -9.72
N LEU A 252 2.68 6.33 -10.99
CA LEU A 252 3.67 7.31 -11.45
C LEU A 252 2.95 8.61 -11.82
N VAL A 253 3.40 9.72 -11.27
CA VAL A 253 2.97 11.06 -11.70
C VAL A 253 3.73 11.42 -12.99
N THR A 254 3.00 11.63 -14.07
CA THR A 254 3.55 12.06 -15.38
C THR A 254 3.49 13.58 -15.52
N GLU A 255 3.97 14.12 -16.64
CA GLU A 255 3.91 15.56 -16.93
C GLU A 255 2.47 16.11 -17.03
N SER A 256 1.47 15.28 -17.37
CA SER A 256 0.10 15.73 -17.64
C SER A 256 -0.98 14.95 -16.88
N GLY A 257 -0.61 14.01 -16.03
CA GLY A 257 -1.55 13.13 -15.33
C GLY A 257 -0.81 12.06 -14.55
N CYS A 258 -1.29 10.82 -14.64
CA CYS A 258 -0.68 9.69 -13.95
C CYS A 258 -0.69 8.41 -14.79
N GLU A 259 0.11 7.44 -14.36
CA GLU A 259 0.20 6.11 -14.95
C GLU A 259 0.20 5.05 -13.85
N LEU A 260 -0.66 4.04 -13.97
CA LEU A 260 -0.64 2.86 -13.11
C LEU A 260 0.64 2.05 -13.35
N LEU A 261 1.37 1.72 -12.29
CA LEU A 261 2.51 0.81 -12.34
C LEU A 261 2.13 -0.64 -12.00
N THR A 262 0.99 -0.83 -11.34
CA THR A 262 0.41 -2.12 -10.96
C THR A 262 -0.63 -2.58 -11.97
N VAL A 263 -0.88 -3.89 -12.03
CA VAL A 263 -2.04 -4.43 -12.77
C VAL A 263 -3.22 -4.43 -11.81
N ARG A 264 -4.14 -3.49 -12.05
CA ARG A 264 -5.34 -3.31 -11.24
C ARG A 264 -6.32 -4.47 -11.40
N THR A 265 -6.99 -4.84 -10.32
CA THR A 265 -8.12 -5.79 -10.37
C THR A 265 -9.37 -5.16 -11.00
N SER A 266 -10.40 -5.98 -11.24
CA SER A 266 -11.71 -5.48 -11.68
C SER A 266 -12.38 -4.64 -10.58
N ARG A 267 -13.33 -3.77 -10.98
CA ARG A 267 -14.19 -3.02 -10.06
C ARG A 267 -15.05 -3.94 -9.19
N GLU A 268 -15.36 -5.13 -9.69
CA GLU A 268 -16.01 -6.17 -8.90
C GLU A 268 -14.95 -6.95 -8.10
N LEU A 269 -15.25 -7.28 -6.84
CA LEU A 269 -14.37 -8.05 -5.96
C LEU A 269 -14.01 -9.39 -6.62
N PRO A 270 -12.71 -9.65 -6.91
CA PRO A 270 -12.30 -10.88 -7.57
C PRO A 270 -12.63 -12.12 -6.72
N VAL A 271 -13.06 -13.18 -7.38
CA VAL A 271 -13.39 -14.46 -6.74
C VAL A 271 -12.33 -15.48 -7.07
N ILE A 272 -11.85 -16.19 -6.05
CA ILE A 272 -10.93 -17.33 -6.16
C ILE A 272 -11.57 -18.54 -5.47
N ALA A 273 -11.43 -19.72 -6.08
CA ALA A 273 -11.97 -20.97 -5.56
C ALA A 273 -10.95 -21.74 -4.69
#